data_b88d690267e7b02cc823cac33681a245
#
_entry.id   b88d690267e7b02cc823cac33681a245
#
_cell.length_a   1.000
_cell.length_b   1.000
_cell.length_c   1.000
_cell.angle_alpha   90.00
_cell.angle_beta   90.00
_cell.angle_gamma   90.00
#
_symmetry.space_group_name_H-M   'P 1'
#
loop_
_entity.id
_entity.type
_entity.pdbx_description
1 polymer ?
#
loop_
_entity_poly.entity_id
_entity_poly.type
_entity_poly.pdbx_seq_one_letter_code
_entity_poly.pdbx_strand_id
1 'polypeptide(L)'
;MAIYLDNAATTKPCTAAVEAALEAMRVNYGNPSSLHRAGLDAQLAVDKSRKIIADSLGVDSSTVYFTSGATESNNLALRGASAAYGRKRRRIVISSVEHASVEETAADLEKRDFEVVRVTPGENGRFSAMDFLAACNDDTCLLSMMSVNNETGDILPVAEVFAAVKRKFPHIITHCDCVQAYMKIPVKPAAMNADIVSLSAHKIHGVKGVGAIYIKKGVRVLPLVTGGKQEKGIRSGTESVPLIAAFGAAVDELLPTMNERFSRVAELKRHLLGLVDEIDGISVNSHDEASPYVINISAEGKHSEIMLHFLENRGIYVSSGSACSKGKQSGVLEQYRIPMKRADSAIRVSITADTTVEELDSFVEALTDGIKKIRS
;
A
#
# COMPACT_ATOMS: atom_id res chain seq x y z
N MET A 1 -28.06 -1.87 7.07
CA MET A 1 -27.14 -1.62 5.94
C MET A 1 -25.77 -2.15 6.35
N ALA A 2 -24.96 -2.67 5.46
CA ALA A 2 -23.63 -3.17 5.82
C ALA A 2 -22.66 -2.01 6.02
N ILE A 3 -21.94 -2.00 7.14
CA ILE A 3 -20.92 -1.00 7.49
C ILE A 3 -19.56 -1.57 7.12
N TYR A 4 -18.86 -0.92 6.17
CA TYR A 4 -17.59 -1.43 5.65
C TYR A 4 -16.41 -0.58 6.12
N LEU A 5 -15.68 -1.09 7.11
CA LEU A 5 -14.54 -0.44 7.75
C LEU A 5 -13.22 -1.22 7.51
N ASP A 6 -13.13 -1.95 6.38
CA ASP A 6 -11.94 -2.70 5.96
C ASP A 6 -11.33 -2.18 4.65
N ASN A 7 -11.32 -0.86 4.48
CA ASN A 7 -10.83 -0.20 3.28
C ASN A 7 -9.31 -0.34 3.05
N ALA A 8 -8.54 -0.66 4.07
CA ALA A 8 -7.12 -0.99 3.93
C ALA A 8 -6.89 -2.37 3.27
N ALA A 9 -7.86 -3.29 3.35
CA ALA A 9 -7.82 -4.55 2.60
C ALA A 9 -8.18 -4.35 1.13
N THR A 10 -9.26 -3.65 0.85
CA THR A 10 -9.69 -3.23 -0.50
C THR A 10 -10.78 -2.17 -0.39
N THR A 11 -10.88 -1.28 -1.36
CA THR A 11 -11.97 -0.31 -1.42
C THR A 11 -13.04 -0.73 -2.43
N LYS A 12 -14.27 -0.22 -2.25
CA LYS A 12 -15.32 -0.32 -3.27
C LYS A 12 -14.91 0.54 -4.47
N PRO A 13 -14.98 0.04 -5.71
CA PRO A 13 -14.71 0.86 -6.89
C PRO A 13 -15.67 2.05 -6.98
N CYS A 14 -15.13 3.22 -7.35
CA CYS A 14 -15.94 4.40 -7.63
C CYS A 14 -16.70 4.24 -8.97
N THR A 15 -17.74 5.05 -9.17
CA THR A 15 -18.57 5.00 -10.38
C THR A 15 -17.75 5.25 -11.64
N ALA A 16 -16.86 6.25 -11.61
CA ALA A 16 -16.01 6.57 -12.76
C ALA A 16 -15.11 5.39 -13.15
N ALA A 17 -14.53 4.66 -12.18
CA ALA A 17 -13.72 3.48 -12.46
C ALA A 17 -14.54 2.34 -13.11
N VAL A 18 -15.75 2.10 -12.61
CA VAL A 18 -16.66 1.08 -13.18
C VAL A 18 -17.07 1.44 -14.61
N GLU A 19 -17.48 2.68 -14.85
CA GLU A 19 -17.90 3.16 -16.17
C GLU A 19 -16.76 3.13 -17.18
N ALA A 20 -15.55 3.56 -16.79
CA ALA A 20 -14.37 3.51 -17.65
C ALA A 20 -14.00 2.06 -18.04
N ALA A 21 -14.13 1.10 -17.10
CA ALA A 21 -13.93 -0.30 -17.40
C ALA A 21 -14.98 -0.83 -18.40
N LEU A 22 -16.25 -0.51 -18.18
CA LEU A 22 -17.35 -0.93 -19.07
C LEU A 22 -17.22 -0.34 -20.47
N GLU A 23 -16.86 0.93 -20.58
CA GLU A 23 -16.60 1.59 -21.86
C GLU A 23 -15.45 0.89 -22.60
N ALA A 24 -14.33 0.63 -21.91
CA ALA A 24 -13.20 -0.06 -22.52
C ALA A 24 -13.56 -1.49 -22.97
N MET A 25 -14.40 -2.22 -22.22
CA MET A 25 -14.87 -3.56 -22.62
C MET A 25 -15.80 -3.54 -23.82
N ARG A 26 -16.61 -2.49 -24.01
CA ARG A 26 -17.63 -2.42 -25.04
C ARG A 26 -17.17 -1.70 -26.30
N VAL A 27 -16.34 -0.66 -26.15
CA VAL A 27 -15.96 0.27 -27.22
C VAL A 27 -14.48 0.14 -27.55
N ASN A 28 -13.58 0.23 -26.55
CA ASN A 28 -12.13 0.25 -26.74
C ASN A 28 -11.50 -1.14 -26.49
N TYR A 29 -12.16 -2.20 -26.95
CA TYR A 29 -11.78 -3.60 -26.71
C TYR A 29 -10.59 -4.09 -27.55
N GLY A 30 -10.07 -3.25 -28.44
CA GLY A 30 -8.96 -3.61 -29.35
C GLY A 30 -7.68 -3.97 -28.61
N ASN A 31 -6.82 -4.73 -29.29
CA ASN A 31 -5.46 -4.97 -28.77
C ASN A 31 -4.60 -3.73 -29.03
N PRO A 32 -4.00 -3.07 -28.01
CA PRO A 32 -3.17 -1.86 -28.20
C PRO A 32 -2.00 -2.05 -29.18
N SER A 33 -1.51 -3.28 -29.35
CA SER A 33 -0.45 -3.59 -30.28
C SER A 33 -0.88 -3.72 -31.76
N SER A 34 -2.21 -3.66 -32.04
CA SER A 34 -2.73 -3.78 -33.40
C SER A 34 -2.66 -2.48 -34.17
N LEU A 35 -2.31 -2.54 -35.46
CA LEU A 35 -2.10 -1.34 -36.31
C LEU A 35 -3.41 -0.75 -36.87
N HIS A 36 -4.54 -1.38 -36.66
CA HIS A 36 -5.86 -0.90 -37.12
C HIS A 36 -6.50 0.05 -36.09
N ARG A 37 -7.57 0.74 -36.48
CA ARG A 37 -8.24 1.78 -35.69
C ARG A 37 -8.62 1.33 -34.27
N ALA A 38 -9.20 0.13 -34.11
CA ALA A 38 -9.59 -0.36 -32.77
C ALA A 38 -8.37 -0.56 -31.85
N GLY A 39 -7.21 -0.95 -32.40
CA GLY A 39 -5.96 -1.02 -31.62
C GLY A 39 -5.47 0.36 -31.18
N LEU A 40 -5.53 1.35 -32.08
CA LEU A 40 -5.16 2.73 -31.76
C LEU A 40 -6.06 3.30 -30.66
N ASP A 41 -7.38 3.09 -30.75
CA ASP A 41 -8.33 3.60 -29.74
C ASP A 41 -8.04 2.98 -28.36
N ALA A 42 -7.74 1.68 -28.29
CA ALA A 42 -7.31 1.00 -27.08
C ALA A 42 -5.98 1.54 -26.55
N GLN A 43 -4.98 1.77 -27.41
CA GLN A 43 -3.70 2.38 -27.04
C GLN A 43 -3.87 3.77 -26.44
N LEU A 44 -4.74 4.60 -27.06
CA LEU A 44 -5.02 5.94 -26.55
C LEU A 44 -5.66 5.92 -25.16
N ALA A 45 -6.53 4.94 -24.86
CA ALA A 45 -7.09 4.77 -23.53
C ALA A 45 -6.02 4.39 -22.48
N VAL A 46 -5.08 3.51 -22.84
CA VAL A 46 -3.94 3.15 -21.99
C VAL A 46 -3.04 4.37 -21.74
N ASP A 47 -2.70 5.13 -22.79
CA ASP A 47 -1.81 6.29 -22.69
C ASP A 47 -2.44 7.44 -21.90
N LYS A 48 -3.75 7.67 -22.03
CA LYS A 48 -4.51 8.62 -21.21
C LYS A 48 -4.38 8.27 -19.73
N SER A 49 -4.63 7.02 -19.36
CA SER A 49 -4.55 6.54 -17.98
C SER A 49 -3.12 6.65 -17.43
N ARG A 50 -2.12 6.29 -18.24
CA ARG A 50 -0.71 6.42 -17.89
C ARG A 50 -0.33 7.88 -17.62
N LYS A 51 -0.83 8.81 -18.45
CA LYS A 51 -0.60 10.24 -18.25
C LYS A 51 -1.22 10.75 -16.96
N ILE A 52 -2.46 10.39 -16.66
CA ILE A 52 -3.15 10.79 -15.43
C ILE A 52 -2.35 10.33 -14.19
N ILE A 53 -1.91 9.06 -14.17
CA ILE A 53 -1.10 8.53 -13.07
C ILE A 53 0.25 9.24 -12.98
N ALA A 54 0.93 9.47 -14.10
CA ALA A 54 2.19 10.18 -14.12
C ALA A 54 2.07 11.63 -13.63
N ASP A 55 1.05 12.36 -14.08
CA ASP A 55 0.76 13.73 -13.64
C ASP A 55 0.49 13.78 -12.11
N SER A 56 -0.24 12.80 -11.57
CA SER A 56 -0.49 12.70 -10.13
C SER A 56 0.80 12.52 -9.31
N LEU A 57 1.78 11.81 -9.86
CA LEU A 57 3.10 11.61 -9.26
C LEU A 57 4.07 12.79 -9.55
N GLY A 58 3.78 13.63 -10.55
CA GLY A 58 4.66 14.68 -11.04
C GLY A 58 5.88 14.13 -11.80
N VAL A 59 5.67 13.10 -12.62
CA VAL A 59 6.72 12.42 -13.38
C VAL A 59 6.37 12.32 -14.86
N ASP A 60 7.35 11.97 -15.68
CA ASP A 60 7.13 11.69 -17.10
C ASP A 60 6.36 10.38 -17.27
N SER A 61 5.33 10.39 -18.14
CA SER A 61 4.51 9.21 -18.41
C SER A 61 5.32 8.02 -18.94
N SER A 62 6.45 8.25 -19.58
CA SER A 62 7.33 7.20 -20.05
C SER A 62 8.00 6.38 -18.95
N THR A 63 7.91 6.83 -17.69
CA THR A 63 8.48 6.19 -16.50
C THR A 63 7.46 5.40 -15.67
N VAL A 64 6.19 5.40 -16.08
CA VAL A 64 5.11 4.63 -15.42
C VAL A 64 4.79 3.41 -16.27
N TYR A 65 4.71 2.25 -15.64
CA TYR A 65 4.41 0.96 -16.26
C TYR A 65 3.28 0.27 -15.52
N PHE A 66 2.37 -0.38 -16.25
CA PHE A 66 1.26 -1.11 -15.65
C PHE A 66 1.66 -2.54 -15.26
N THR A 67 1.09 -2.99 -14.15
CA THR A 67 1.25 -4.33 -13.58
C THR A 67 -0.12 -4.89 -13.22
N SER A 68 -0.19 -6.15 -12.77
CA SER A 68 -1.44 -6.75 -12.27
C SER A 68 -1.82 -6.30 -10.85
N GLY A 69 -0.96 -5.54 -10.18
CA GLY A 69 -1.17 -5.06 -8.82
C GLY A 69 0.15 -4.78 -8.11
N ALA A 70 0.07 -4.27 -6.88
CA ALA A 70 1.25 -3.93 -6.10
C ALA A 70 2.16 -5.13 -5.81
N THR A 71 1.62 -6.32 -5.65
CA THR A 71 2.44 -7.53 -5.44
C THR A 71 3.38 -7.76 -6.63
N GLU A 72 2.90 -7.63 -7.87
CA GLU A 72 3.75 -7.70 -9.06
C GLU A 72 4.74 -6.52 -9.09
N SER A 73 4.29 -5.31 -8.78
CA SER A 73 5.16 -4.12 -8.74
C SER A 73 6.30 -4.27 -7.74
N ASN A 74 6.02 -4.73 -6.51
CA ASN A 74 7.02 -4.96 -5.47
C ASN A 74 8.00 -6.07 -5.85
N ASN A 75 7.51 -7.19 -6.39
CA ASN A 75 8.37 -8.26 -6.91
C ASN A 75 9.27 -7.75 -8.05
N LEU A 76 8.71 -6.98 -8.98
CA LEU A 76 9.46 -6.40 -10.10
C LEU A 76 10.52 -5.41 -9.59
N ALA A 77 10.18 -4.57 -8.62
CA ALA A 77 11.13 -3.65 -8.00
C ALA A 77 12.29 -4.40 -7.35
N LEU A 78 12.00 -5.34 -6.44
CA LEU A 78 13.04 -6.03 -5.68
C LEU A 78 13.86 -6.98 -6.55
N ARG A 79 13.20 -7.92 -7.23
CA ARG A 79 13.89 -8.93 -8.05
C ARG A 79 14.56 -8.30 -9.27
N GLY A 80 13.86 -7.40 -9.96
CA GLY A 80 14.35 -6.77 -11.18
C GLY A 80 15.54 -5.83 -10.91
N ALA A 81 15.50 -5.03 -9.83
CA ALA A 81 16.64 -4.21 -9.43
C ALA A 81 17.79 -5.06 -8.91
N SER A 82 17.53 -6.05 -8.04
CA SER A 82 18.57 -6.96 -7.55
C SER A 82 19.27 -7.72 -8.68
N ALA A 83 18.54 -8.15 -9.69
CA ALA A 83 19.14 -8.79 -10.87
C ALA A 83 19.98 -7.82 -11.71
N ALA A 84 19.61 -6.53 -11.76
CA ALA A 84 20.36 -5.52 -12.50
C ALA A 84 21.62 -5.03 -11.78
N TYR A 85 21.55 -4.88 -10.45
CA TYR A 85 22.62 -4.26 -9.64
C TYR A 85 23.36 -5.23 -8.72
N GLY A 86 22.77 -6.40 -8.43
CA GLY A 86 23.27 -7.39 -7.47
C GLY A 86 24.49 -8.22 -7.89
N ARG A 87 25.06 -7.98 -9.08
CA ARG A 87 26.29 -8.69 -9.51
C ARG A 87 27.51 -8.35 -8.64
N LYS A 88 27.60 -7.10 -8.18
CA LYS A 88 28.71 -6.56 -7.39
C LYS A 88 28.32 -6.22 -5.95
N ARG A 89 27.02 -6.09 -5.68
CA ARG A 89 26.48 -5.65 -4.40
C ARG A 89 25.34 -6.57 -4.00
N ARG A 90 25.52 -7.29 -2.92
CA ARG A 90 24.60 -8.39 -2.54
C ARG A 90 23.79 -8.09 -1.28
N ARG A 91 23.82 -6.85 -0.76
CA ARG A 91 23.03 -6.45 0.38
C ARG A 91 21.77 -5.71 -0.06
N ILE A 92 20.64 -6.06 0.57
CA ILE A 92 19.33 -5.43 0.45
C ILE A 92 18.91 -4.99 1.84
N VAL A 93 18.44 -3.76 1.98
CA VAL A 93 17.91 -3.23 3.25
C VAL A 93 16.40 -3.00 3.08
N ILE A 94 15.61 -3.47 4.03
CA ILE A 94 14.15 -3.25 4.05
C ILE A 94 13.71 -2.80 5.44
N SER A 95 12.54 -2.19 5.56
CA SER A 95 11.91 -2.04 6.87
C SER A 95 11.37 -3.40 7.35
N SER A 96 11.34 -3.64 8.67
CA SER A 96 10.82 -4.89 9.23
C SER A 96 9.29 -4.97 9.25
N VAL A 97 8.61 -3.92 8.78
CA VAL A 97 7.15 -3.79 8.78
C VAL A 97 6.56 -3.78 7.38
N GLU A 98 7.32 -4.24 6.39
CA GLU A 98 6.88 -4.30 5.00
C GLU A 98 5.69 -5.24 4.80
N HIS A 99 4.92 -4.95 3.75
CA HIS A 99 3.88 -5.89 3.29
C HIS A 99 4.52 -7.22 2.85
N ALA A 100 3.78 -8.33 2.99
CA ALA A 100 4.23 -9.67 2.62
C ALA A 100 4.80 -9.77 1.19
N SER A 101 4.31 -8.96 0.24
CA SER A 101 4.87 -8.94 -1.13
C SER A 101 6.30 -8.39 -1.23
N VAL A 102 6.76 -7.63 -0.24
CA VAL A 102 8.16 -7.18 -0.12
C VAL A 102 8.93 -8.17 0.73
N GLU A 103 8.42 -8.54 1.93
CA GLU A 103 9.10 -9.45 2.87
C GLU A 103 9.38 -10.82 2.26
N GLU A 104 8.37 -11.48 1.68
CA GLU A 104 8.53 -12.80 1.06
C GLU A 104 9.44 -12.75 -0.18
N THR A 105 9.43 -11.61 -0.91
CA THR A 105 10.36 -11.42 -2.02
C THR A 105 11.79 -11.25 -1.52
N ALA A 106 11.99 -10.52 -0.42
CA ALA A 106 13.30 -10.38 0.21
C ALA A 106 13.80 -11.73 0.76
N ALA A 107 12.93 -12.50 1.42
CA ALA A 107 13.25 -13.85 1.91
C ALA A 107 13.60 -14.83 0.77
N ASP A 108 12.99 -14.69 -0.42
CA ASP A 108 13.41 -15.48 -1.58
C ASP A 108 14.78 -15.03 -2.14
N LEU A 109 15.09 -13.73 -2.06
CA LEU A 109 16.40 -13.22 -2.45
C LEU A 109 17.51 -13.67 -1.49
N GLU A 110 17.24 -13.86 -0.19
CA GLU A 110 18.16 -14.49 0.76
C GLU A 110 18.58 -15.90 0.30
N LYS A 111 17.62 -16.70 -0.19
CA LYS A 111 17.90 -18.04 -0.76
C LYS A 111 18.75 -17.99 -2.03
N ARG A 112 18.97 -16.81 -2.59
CA ARG A 112 19.79 -16.55 -3.78
C ARG A 112 21.07 -15.78 -3.44
N ASP A 113 21.55 -15.96 -2.22
CA ASP A 113 22.79 -15.39 -1.66
C ASP A 113 22.80 -13.85 -1.56
N PHE A 114 21.64 -13.20 -1.41
CA PHE A 114 21.58 -11.80 -0.98
C PHE A 114 21.56 -11.74 0.54
N GLU A 115 22.28 -10.79 1.10
CA GLU A 115 22.16 -10.43 2.51
C GLU A 115 20.99 -9.46 2.67
N VAL A 116 19.96 -9.85 3.40
CA VAL A 116 18.79 -8.99 3.68
C VAL A 116 18.85 -8.49 5.11
N VAL A 117 18.90 -7.18 5.26
CA VAL A 117 18.89 -6.51 6.57
C VAL A 117 17.51 -5.87 6.79
N ARG A 118 16.86 -6.27 7.87
CA ARG A 118 15.55 -5.73 8.28
C ARG A 118 15.76 -4.71 9.39
N VAL A 119 15.48 -3.44 9.09
CA VAL A 119 15.58 -2.34 10.05
C VAL A 119 14.30 -2.32 10.89
N THR A 120 14.44 -2.41 12.21
CA THR A 120 13.32 -2.36 13.16
C THR A 120 13.09 -0.94 13.67
N PRO A 121 11.86 -0.59 14.11
CA PRO A 121 11.63 0.65 14.81
C PRO A 121 12.47 0.74 16.09
N GLY A 122 12.88 1.95 16.44
CA GLY A 122 13.56 2.24 17.70
C GLY A 122 12.66 1.97 18.92
N GLU A 123 13.20 2.23 20.12
CA GLU A 123 12.46 2.01 21.37
C GLU A 123 11.18 2.85 21.51
N ASN A 124 11.14 3.98 20.84
CA ASN A 124 9.97 4.85 20.74
C ASN A 124 8.93 4.38 19.70
N GLY A 125 9.10 3.21 19.08
CA GLY A 125 8.25 2.70 18.02
C GLY A 125 8.40 3.44 16.68
N ARG A 126 9.42 4.27 16.49
CA ARG A 126 9.62 5.06 15.27
C ARG A 126 10.85 4.63 14.51
N PHE A 127 10.79 4.71 13.19
CA PHE A 127 11.94 4.55 12.32
C PHE A 127 12.74 5.85 12.23
N SER A 128 14.07 5.75 12.16
CA SER A 128 14.96 6.89 11.95
C SER A 128 15.85 6.72 10.73
N ALA A 129 16.24 7.85 10.13
CA ALA A 129 17.23 7.83 9.03
C ALA A 129 18.57 7.27 9.46
N MET A 130 18.94 7.41 10.74
CA MET A 130 20.21 6.90 11.28
C MET A 130 20.27 5.38 11.27
N ASP A 131 19.17 4.70 11.61
CA ASP A 131 19.11 3.23 11.65
C ASP A 131 19.27 2.65 10.24
N PHE A 132 18.58 3.23 9.26
CA PHE A 132 18.73 2.81 7.85
C PHE A 132 20.11 3.14 7.29
N LEU A 133 20.68 4.28 7.66
CA LEU A 133 22.03 4.66 7.24
C LEU A 133 23.09 3.74 7.83
N ALA A 134 22.91 3.26 9.07
CA ALA A 134 23.78 2.29 9.72
C ALA A 134 23.64 0.88 9.08
N ALA A 135 22.44 0.51 8.63
CA ALA A 135 22.18 -0.75 7.94
C ALA A 135 22.77 -0.80 6.51
N CYS A 136 22.94 0.34 5.86
CA CYS A 136 23.51 0.46 4.51
C CYS A 136 25.03 0.52 4.50
N ASN A 137 25.64 -0.05 3.45
CA ASN A 137 27.08 0.03 3.18
C ASN A 137 27.34 0.01 1.66
N ASP A 138 28.61 -0.05 1.25
CA ASP A 138 29.01 -0.06 -0.17
C ASP A 138 28.53 -1.30 -0.93
N ASP A 139 28.19 -2.39 -0.22
CA ASP A 139 27.65 -3.62 -0.79
C ASP A 139 26.11 -3.60 -0.92
N THR A 140 25.46 -2.55 -0.46
CA THR A 140 24.00 -2.39 -0.58
C THR A 140 23.63 -2.00 -2.00
N CYS A 141 22.78 -2.81 -2.65
CA CYS A 141 22.23 -2.51 -3.99
C CYS A 141 20.82 -1.90 -3.96
N LEU A 142 20.03 -2.23 -2.93
CA LEU A 142 18.62 -1.83 -2.85
C LEU A 142 18.25 -1.50 -1.40
N LEU A 143 17.48 -0.43 -1.24
CA LEU A 143 16.76 -0.09 -0.01
C LEU A 143 15.28 0.00 -0.34
N SER A 144 14.44 -0.77 0.36
CA SER A 144 12.98 -0.73 0.23
C SER A 144 12.33 -0.32 1.54
N MET A 145 11.37 0.58 1.47
CA MET A 145 10.63 1.09 2.62
C MET A 145 9.21 1.47 2.21
N MET A 146 8.19 0.92 2.89
CA MET A 146 6.81 1.33 2.64
C MET A 146 6.57 2.76 3.17
N SER A 147 5.66 3.48 2.53
CA SER A 147 5.33 4.86 2.92
C SER A 147 4.34 4.92 4.09
N VAL A 148 3.33 4.05 4.06
CA VAL A 148 2.30 3.96 5.10
C VAL A 148 2.06 2.49 5.44
N ASN A 149 2.14 2.15 6.71
CA ASN A 149 1.90 0.79 7.16
C ASN A 149 0.41 0.43 7.05
N ASN A 150 0.13 -0.74 6.50
CA ASN A 150 -1.24 -1.20 6.23
C ASN A 150 -1.98 -1.72 7.47
N GLU A 151 -1.29 -1.93 8.60
CA GLU A 151 -1.87 -2.45 9.84
C GLU A 151 -2.04 -1.36 10.89
N THR A 152 -1.03 -0.53 11.09
CA THR A 152 -1.03 0.53 12.11
C THR A 152 -1.36 1.92 11.55
N GLY A 153 -1.25 2.10 10.23
CA GLY A 153 -1.35 3.41 9.60
C GLY A 153 -0.10 4.27 9.75
N ASP A 154 0.95 3.78 10.39
CA ASP A 154 2.16 4.57 10.63
C ASP A 154 2.76 5.10 9.33
N ILE A 155 3.07 6.40 9.31
CA ILE A 155 3.71 7.06 8.16
C ILE A 155 5.22 7.02 8.38
N LEU A 156 5.91 6.25 7.54
CA LEU A 156 7.35 6.05 7.67
C LEU A 156 8.11 7.24 7.06
N PRO A 157 9.27 7.63 7.61
CA PRO A 157 10.05 8.80 7.20
C PRO A 157 10.86 8.56 5.89
N VAL A 158 10.16 8.12 4.83
CA VAL A 158 10.77 7.68 3.56
C VAL A 158 11.66 8.77 2.94
N ALA A 159 11.17 10.00 2.87
CA ALA A 159 11.92 11.09 2.23
C ALA A 159 13.22 11.40 2.97
N GLU A 160 13.19 11.41 4.30
CA GLU A 160 14.35 11.65 5.15
C GLU A 160 15.38 10.50 5.04
N VAL A 161 14.90 9.26 5.15
CA VAL A 161 15.72 8.04 5.02
C VAL A 161 16.40 8.00 3.66
N PHE A 162 15.62 8.13 2.58
CA PHE A 162 16.18 8.04 1.23
C PHE A 162 17.15 9.20 0.92
N ALA A 163 16.85 10.42 1.40
CA ALA A 163 17.77 11.54 1.25
C ALA A 163 19.10 11.30 1.97
N ALA A 164 19.07 10.79 3.21
CA ALA A 164 20.28 10.49 3.99
C ALA A 164 21.11 9.39 3.32
N VAL A 165 20.45 8.30 2.88
CA VAL A 165 21.12 7.17 2.22
C VAL A 165 21.70 7.58 0.87
N LYS A 166 20.94 8.31 0.03
CA LYS A 166 21.42 8.78 -1.28
C LYS A 166 22.60 9.75 -1.18
N ARG A 167 22.66 10.55 -0.13
CA ARG A 167 23.79 11.47 0.12
C ARG A 167 25.09 10.71 0.37
N LYS A 168 25.04 9.62 1.13
CA LYS A 168 26.23 8.83 1.48
C LYS A 168 26.52 7.72 0.47
N PHE A 169 25.47 7.09 -0.07
CA PHE A 169 25.54 5.96 -0.98
C PHE A 169 24.67 6.20 -2.22
N PRO A 170 25.06 7.09 -3.15
CA PRO A 170 24.23 7.49 -4.29
C PRO A 170 23.91 6.35 -5.26
N HIS A 171 24.63 5.24 -5.18
CA HIS A 171 24.44 4.06 -6.02
C HIS A 171 23.30 3.16 -5.56
N ILE A 172 22.86 3.26 -4.30
CA ILE A 172 21.78 2.43 -3.78
C ILE A 172 20.46 2.81 -4.49
N ILE A 173 19.77 1.82 -5.03
CA ILE A 173 18.43 2.00 -5.58
C ILE A 173 17.43 2.08 -4.44
N THR A 174 16.55 3.08 -4.46
CA THR A 174 15.52 3.28 -3.46
C THR A 174 14.15 2.90 -4.01
N HIS A 175 13.44 2.01 -3.32
CA HIS A 175 12.09 1.57 -3.63
C HIS A 175 11.12 1.95 -2.52
N CYS A 176 9.95 2.47 -2.88
CA CYS A 176 8.89 2.75 -1.93
C CYS A 176 7.58 2.03 -2.33
N ASP A 177 7.05 1.20 -1.43
CA ASP A 177 5.67 0.73 -1.52
C ASP A 177 4.75 1.86 -1.06
N CYS A 178 4.04 2.50 -2.01
CA CYS A 178 3.11 3.59 -1.75
C CYS A 178 1.63 3.17 -1.80
N VAL A 179 1.34 1.89 -1.69
CA VAL A 179 -0.01 1.34 -1.84
C VAL A 179 -1.01 1.96 -0.86
N GLN A 180 -0.63 2.15 0.39
CA GLN A 180 -1.49 2.77 1.39
C GLN A 180 -1.41 4.30 1.43
N ALA A 181 -0.41 4.88 0.75
CA ALA A 181 -0.20 6.33 0.68
C ALA A 181 -0.87 6.99 -0.53
N TYR A 182 -0.84 6.31 -1.70
CA TYR A 182 -1.28 6.87 -2.98
C TYR A 182 -2.73 7.34 -2.94
N MET A 183 -3.02 8.53 -3.45
CA MET A 183 -4.32 9.25 -3.40
C MET A 183 -4.89 9.47 -1.98
N LYS A 184 -4.09 9.27 -0.94
CA LYS A 184 -4.44 9.56 0.46
C LYS A 184 -3.56 10.66 1.05
N ILE A 185 -2.26 10.60 0.74
CA ILE A 185 -1.27 11.63 1.06
C ILE A 185 -0.42 11.90 -0.21
N PRO A 186 0.30 13.04 -0.29
CA PRO A 186 1.13 13.34 -1.45
C PRO A 186 2.20 12.29 -1.68
N VAL A 187 2.19 11.65 -2.87
CA VAL A 187 3.25 10.75 -3.34
C VAL A 187 3.97 11.41 -4.51
N LYS A 188 5.16 11.92 -4.24
CA LYS A 188 6.01 12.61 -5.24
C LYS A 188 7.40 11.95 -5.24
N PRO A 189 7.70 11.04 -6.18
CA PRO A 189 8.96 10.28 -6.19
C PRO A 189 10.21 11.15 -6.08
N ALA A 190 10.22 12.31 -6.74
CA ALA A 190 11.35 13.23 -6.69
C ALA A 190 11.56 13.81 -5.27
N ALA A 191 10.50 14.24 -4.59
CA ALA A 191 10.57 14.76 -3.23
C ALA A 191 10.92 13.67 -2.21
N MET A 192 10.50 12.43 -2.48
CA MET A 192 10.82 11.26 -1.66
C MET A 192 12.22 10.68 -1.91
N ASN A 193 12.94 11.15 -2.92
CA ASN A 193 14.18 10.54 -3.41
C ASN A 193 14.01 9.05 -3.77
N ALA A 194 12.83 8.67 -4.24
CA ALA A 194 12.51 7.31 -4.64
C ALA A 194 12.87 7.07 -6.12
N ASP A 195 13.61 6.01 -6.39
CA ASP A 195 13.94 5.59 -7.75
C ASP A 195 12.84 4.69 -8.33
N ILE A 196 12.13 3.95 -7.47
CA ILE A 196 11.04 3.04 -7.83
C ILE A 196 9.89 3.24 -6.85
N VAL A 197 8.65 3.27 -7.36
CA VAL A 197 7.43 3.37 -6.54
C VAL A 197 6.40 2.36 -7.01
N SER A 198 5.82 1.62 -6.07
CA SER A 198 4.76 0.64 -6.33
C SER A 198 3.38 1.20 -5.95
N LEU A 199 2.39 0.99 -6.83
CA LEU A 199 1.01 1.48 -6.68
C LEU A 199 0.00 0.37 -6.95
N SER A 200 -1.20 0.50 -6.36
CA SER A 200 -2.33 -0.41 -6.60
C SER A 200 -3.64 0.34 -6.73
N ALA A 201 -4.46 -0.03 -7.71
CA ALA A 201 -5.73 0.63 -7.96
C ALA A 201 -6.79 0.35 -6.87
N HIS A 202 -6.88 -0.89 -6.39
CA HIS A 202 -7.95 -1.32 -5.49
C HIS A 202 -7.89 -0.73 -4.06
N LYS A 203 -6.86 0.02 -3.73
CA LYS A 203 -6.74 0.75 -2.45
C LYS A 203 -7.20 2.20 -2.55
N ILE A 204 -7.55 2.63 -3.77
CA ILE A 204 -7.93 4.00 -4.09
C ILE A 204 -9.23 4.03 -4.90
N HIS A 205 -10.20 3.22 -4.55
CA HIS A 205 -11.49 3.11 -5.25
C HIS A 205 -11.41 2.73 -6.74
N GLY A 206 -10.27 2.17 -7.17
CA GLY A 206 -10.13 1.50 -8.46
C GLY A 206 -10.50 0.03 -8.39
N VAL A 207 -10.32 -0.67 -9.51
CA VAL A 207 -10.61 -2.11 -9.62
C VAL A 207 -9.45 -2.98 -9.17
N LYS A 208 -9.72 -4.22 -8.81
CA LYS A 208 -8.72 -5.26 -8.55
C LYS A 208 -8.07 -5.72 -9.86
N GLY A 209 -6.86 -6.27 -9.79
CA GLY A 209 -6.18 -6.86 -10.94
C GLY A 209 -5.35 -5.88 -11.77
N VAL A 210 -5.14 -4.65 -11.27
CA VAL A 210 -4.25 -3.65 -11.88
C VAL A 210 -3.51 -2.86 -10.83
N GLY A 211 -2.25 -2.57 -11.13
CA GLY A 211 -1.36 -1.66 -10.40
C GLY A 211 -0.45 -0.92 -11.38
N ALA A 212 0.46 -0.15 -10.83
CA ALA A 212 1.50 0.51 -11.61
C ALA A 212 2.80 0.54 -10.82
N ILE A 213 3.90 0.63 -11.58
CA ILE A 213 5.23 0.88 -11.06
C ILE A 213 5.83 2.09 -11.75
N TYR A 214 6.30 3.04 -10.96
CA TYR A 214 7.19 4.10 -11.44
C TYR A 214 8.63 3.62 -11.37
N ILE A 215 9.38 3.81 -12.43
CA ILE A 215 10.82 3.54 -12.51
C ILE A 215 11.49 4.80 -13.04
N LYS A 216 12.33 5.42 -12.22
CA LYS A 216 13.06 6.63 -12.58
C LYS A 216 13.90 6.43 -13.84
N LYS A 217 13.92 7.44 -14.71
CA LYS A 217 14.74 7.41 -15.93
C LYS A 217 16.21 7.12 -15.61
N GLY A 218 16.78 6.12 -16.29
CA GLY A 218 18.16 5.66 -16.07
C GLY A 218 18.30 4.54 -15.03
N VAL A 219 17.26 4.26 -14.23
CA VAL A 219 17.24 3.09 -13.33
C VAL A 219 16.92 1.84 -14.13
N ARG A 220 17.72 0.79 -13.96
CA ARG A 220 17.55 -0.48 -14.66
C ARG A 220 16.77 -1.44 -13.77
N VAL A 221 15.71 -2.00 -14.33
CA VAL A 221 14.95 -3.09 -13.73
C VAL A 221 14.84 -4.20 -14.77
N LEU A 222 15.27 -5.40 -14.45
CA LEU A 222 15.11 -6.54 -15.38
C LEU A 222 13.67 -7.07 -15.28
N PRO A 223 13.04 -7.40 -16.42
CA PRO A 223 11.67 -7.88 -16.44
C PRO A 223 11.54 -9.25 -15.76
N LEU A 224 10.43 -9.46 -15.04
CA LEU A 224 10.06 -10.77 -14.50
C LEU A 224 9.25 -11.59 -15.51
N VAL A 225 8.43 -10.90 -16.30
CA VAL A 225 7.56 -11.51 -17.32
C VAL A 225 8.09 -11.08 -18.69
N THR A 226 8.61 -12.05 -19.44
CA THR A 226 9.15 -11.85 -20.79
C THR A 226 8.12 -12.24 -21.85
N GLY A 227 8.21 -11.69 -23.08
CA GLY A 227 7.28 -12.00 -24.18
C GLY A 227 7.26 -10.91 -25.24
N GLY A 228 6.08 -10.40 -25.58
CA GLY A 228 5.81 -9.50 -26.70
C GLY A 228 6.26 -8.04 -26.51
N LYS A 229 7.08 -7.73 -25.51
CA LYS A 229 7.65 -6.40 -25.24
C LYS A 229 6.64 -5.29 -24.89
N GLN A 230 5.42 -5.63 -24.48
CA GLN A 230 4.49 -4.65 -23.92
C GLN A 230 5.14 -3.93 -22.74
N GLU A 231 4.58 -2.81 -22.35
CA GLU A 231 5.17 -1.94 -21.32
C GLU A 231 6.69 -1.71 -21.54
N LYS A 232 7.07 -1.45 -22.78
CA LYS A 232 8.47 -1.23 -23.23
C LYS A 232 9.43 -2.39 -22.84
N GLY A 233 8.90 -3.59 -22.72
CA GLY A 233 9.67 -4.78 -22.35
C GLY A 233 9.87 -4.96 -20.84
N ILE A 234 9.38 -4.05 -20.01
CA ILE A 234 9.43 -4.18 -18.54
C ILE A 234 8.41 -5.21 -18.05
N ARG A 235 7.24 -5.26 -18.69
CA ARG A 235 6.17 -6.22 -18.33
C ARG A 235 5.43 -6.66 -19.59
N SER A 236 5.79 -7.81 -20.11
CA SER A 236 5.17 -8.36 -21.33
C SER A 236 3.80 -8.97 -21.03
N GLY A 237 2.98 -9.07 -22.08
CA GLY A 237 1.60 -9.55 -22.05
C GLY A 237 0.62 -8.44 -22.43
N THR A 238 -0.44 -8.80 -23.15
CA THR A 238 -1.45 -7.84 -23.61
C THR A 238 -1.96 -7.00 -22.45
N GLU A 239 -1.97 -5.69 -22.64
CA GLU A 239 -2.39 -4.72 -21.63
C GLU A 239 -3.89 -4.89 -21.34
N SER A 240 -4.25 -4.91 -20.05
CA SER A 240 -5.65 -4.98 -19.62
C SER A 240 -6.31 -3.60 -19.73
N VAL A 241 -6.67 -3.21 -20.95
CA VAL A 241 -7.24 -1.88 -21.25
C VAL A 241 -8.39 -1.50 -20.30
N PRO A 242 -9.36 -2.40 -20.01
CA PRO A 242 -10.44 -2.05 -19.09
C PRO A 242 -9.98 -1.72 -17.66
N LEU A 243 -9.05 -2.52 -17.12
CA LEU A 243 -8.58 -2.31 -15.76
C LEU A 243 -7.67 -1.08 -15.66
N ILE A 244 -6.87 -0.83 -16.70
CA ILE A 244 -6.01 0.35 -16.81
C ILE A 244 -6.86 1.62 -16.91
N ALA A 245 -7.92 1.61 -17.74
CA ALA A 245 -8.85 2.73 -17.86
C ALA A 245 -9.54 3.03 -16.53
N ALA A 246 -10.02 2.00 -15.82
CA ALA A 246 -10.59 2.13 -14.48
C ALA A 246 -9.61 2.71 -13.45
N PHE A 247 -8.33 2.32 -13.51
CA PHE A 247 -7.31 2.87 -12.62
C PHE A 247 -7.09 4.36 -12.88
N GLY A 248 -6.94 4.75 -14.16
CA GLY A 248 -6.81 6.15 -14.56
C GLY A 248 -8.01 6.99 -14.10
N ALA A 249 -9.24 6.48 -14.30
CA ALA A 249 -10.46 7.17 -13.90
C ALA A 249 -10.58 7.36 -12.37
N ALA A 250 -10.20 6.35 -11.58
CA ALA A 250 -10.17 6.48 -10.12
C ALA A 250 -9.18 7.56 -9.66
N VAL A 251 -8.00 7.65 -10.29
CA VAL A 251 -7.02 8.69 -9.98
C VAL A 251 -7.54 10.07 -10.37
N ASP A 252 -8.14 10.20 -11.55
CA ASP A 252 -8.69 11.46 -12.06
C ASP A 252 -9.80 12.02 -11.16
N GLU A 253 -10.66 11.14 -10.63
CA GLU A 253 -11.71 11.51 -9.67
C GLU A 253 -11.17 11.95 -8.31
N LEU A 254 -10.15 11.25 -7.78
CA LEU A 254 -9.65 11.49 -6.43
C LEU A 254 -8.67 12.64 -6.32
N LEU A 255 -7.86 12.87 -7.37
CA LEU A 255 -6.75 13.83 -7.31
C LEU A 255 -7.19 15.26 -6.96
N PRO A 256 -8.27 15.82 -7.52
CA PRO A 256 -8.71 17.18 -7.20
C PRO A 256 -9.18 17.36 -5.76
N THR A 257 -9.71 16.31 -5.12
CA THR A 257 -10.32 16.35 -3.78
C THR A 257 -9.46 15.70 -2.70
N MET A 258 -8.23 15.30 -3.01
CA MET A 258 -7.37 14.53 -2.10
C MET A 258 -7.20 15.20 -0.73
N ASN A 259 -6.96 16.51 -0.69
CA ASN A 259 -6.75 17.25 0.56
C ASN A 259 -8.05 17.36 1.38
N GLU A 260 -9.18 17.58 0.73
CA GLU A 260 -10.50 17.66 1.39
C GLU A 260 -10.86 16.30 1.98
N ARG A 261 -10.66 15.22 1.21
CA ARG A 261 -10.86 13.84 1.65
C ARG A 261 -9.96 13.49 2.84
N PHE A 262 -8.69 13.90 2.81
CA PHE A 262 -7.78 13.71 3.93
C PHE A 262 -8.29 14.43 5.19
N SER A 263 -8.69 15.69 5.08
CA SER A 263 -9.23 16.48 6.22
C SER A 263 -10.47 15.83 6.80
N ARG A 264 -11.40 15.40 5.94
CA ARG A 264 -12.63 14.68 6.35
C ARG A 264 -12.29 13.39 7.10
N VAL A 265 -11.37 12.58 6.59
CA VAL A 265 -10.96 11.33 7.24
C VAL A 265 -10.24 11.57 8.56
N ALA A 266 -9.46 12.65 8.66
CA ALA A 266 -8.83 13.06 9.91
C ALA A 266 -9.87 13.48 10.99
N GLU A 267 -10.96 14.12 10.59
CA GLU A 267 -12.09 14.42 11.49
C GLU A 267 -12.79 13.14 11.95
N LEU A 268 -13.05 12.21 11.05
CA LEU A 268 -13.65 10.91 11.37
C LEU A 268 -12.76 10.08 12.31
N LYS A 269 -11.44 10.04 12.07
CA LYS A 269 -10.48 9.41 12.99
C LYS A 269 -10.57 10.03 14.38
N ARG A 270 -10.59 11.35 14.47
CA ARG A 270 -10.66 12.06 15.76
C ARG A 270 -11.94 11.74 16.50
N HIS A 271 -13.08 11.72 15.80
CA HIS A 271 -14.37 11.30 16.35
C HIS A 271 -14.31 9.88 16.90
N LEU A 272 -13.84 8.92 16.09
CA LEU A 272 -13.69 7.51 16.50
C LEU A 272 -12.79 7.38 17.74
N LEU A 273 -11.63 8.04 17.74
CA LEU A 273 -10.69 7.96 18.87
C LEU A 273 -11.29 8.55 20.15
N GLY A 274 -12.06 9.65 20.06
CA GLY A 274 -12.79 10.20 21.21
C GLY A 274 -13.79 9.22 21.80
N LEU A 275 -14.50 8.49 20.97
CA LEU A 275 -15.47 7.47 21.44
C LEU A 275 -14.79 6.23 22.06
N VAL A 276 -13.69 5.77 21.48
CA VAL A 276 -13.01 4.57 22.01
C VAL A 276 -12.21 4.84 23.29
N ASP A 277 -11.77 6.08 23.50
CA ASP A 277 -11.07 6.53 24.71
C ASP A 277 -11.98 6.44 25.96
N GLU A 278 -13.30 6.50 25.78
CA GLU A 278 -14.29 6.36 26.84
C GLU A 278 -14.60 4.91 27.23
N ILE A 279 -13.99 3.92 26.52
CA ILE A 279 -14.30 2.50 26.73
C ILE A 279 -13.17 1.81 27.49
N ASP A 280 -13.47 1.33 28.69
CA ASP A 280 -12.55 0.50 29.46
C ASP A 280 -12.12 -0.76 28.70
N GLY A 281 -10.81 -1.02 28.69
CA GLY A 281 -10.25 -2.21 28.04
C GLY A 281 -9.97 -2.03 26.54
N ILE A 282 -10.07 -0.82 26.01
CA ILE A 282 -9.56 -0.48 24.67
C ILE A 282 -8.20 0.19 24.77
N SER A 283 -7.29 -0.21 23.90
CA SER A 283 -6.00 0.44 23.69
C SER A 283 -5.82 0.81 22.22
N VAL A 284 -5.35 2.01 21.94
CA VAL A 284 -4.99 2.43 20.57
C VAL A 284 -3.55 2.03 20.27
N ASN A 285 -3.32 1.27 19.19
CA ASN A 285 -1.99 0.81 18.76
C ASN A 285 -1.36 1.74 17.72
N SER A 286 -2.17 2.46 16.96
CA SER A 286 -1.70 3.46 16.00
C SER A 286 -1.08 4.65 16.71
N HIS A 287 0.00 5.20 16.18
CA HIS A 287 0.54 6.45 16.66
C HIS A 287 -0.39 7.63 16.33
N ASP A 288 -0.32 8.73 17.12
CA ASP A 288 -1.16 9.91 16.92
C ASP A 288 -1.01 10.50 15.51
N GLU A 289 0.24 10.56 15.01
CA GLU A 289 0.60 11.06 13.68
C GLU A 289 0.40 10.06 12.54
N ALA A 290 -0.14 8.86 12.83
CA ALA A 290 -0.41 7.87 11.81
C ALA A 290 -1.49 8.36 10.83
N SER A 291 -1.43 7.86 9.60
CA SER A 291 -2.43 8.12 8.56
C SER A 291 -3.84 7.97 9.11
N PRO A 292 -4.73 8.94 8.85
CA PRO A 292 -6.10 8.87 9.38
C PRO A 292 -6.95 7.76 8.76
N TYR A 293 -6.50 7.16 7.68
CA TYR A 293 -7.23 6.11 6.96
C TYR A 293 -7.15 4.73 7.61
N VAL A 294 -6.20 4.50 8.52
CA VAL A 294 -6.00 3.21 9.19
C VAL A 294 -5.83 3.44 10.68
N ILE A 295 -6.67 2.83 11.47
CA ILE A 295 -6.66 2.88 12.93
C ILE A 295 -6.56 1.45 13.45
N ASN A 296 -5.59 1.18 14.32
CA ASN A 296 -5.42 -0.11 14.97
C ASN A 296 -5.73 0.06 16.46
N ILE A 297 -6.70 -0.71 16.94
CA ILE A 297 -7.12 -0.73 18.35
C ILE A 297 -7.12 -2.16 18.87
N SER A 298 -6.98 -2.33 20.17
CA SER A 298 -7.08 -3.64 20.82
C SER A 298 -8.20 -3.64 21.86
N ALA A 299 -9.10 -4.62 21.77
CA ALA A 299 -10.08 -4.92 22.83
C ALA A 299 -9.45 -5.92 23.81
N GLU A 300 -8.70 -5.43 24.81
CA GLU A 300 -7.83 -6.23 25.64
C GLU A 300 -8.54 -7.41 26.32
N GLY A 301 -7.94 -8.60 26.20
CA GLY A 301 -8.51 -9.85 26.72
C GLY A 301 -9.59 -10.48 25.85
N LYS A 302 -9.88 -9.92 24.66
CA LYS A 302 -10.80 -10.51 23.68
C LYS A 302 -10.04 -10.91 22.43
N HIS A 303 -10.12 -12.18 22.04
CA HIS A 303 -9.49 -12.64 20.80
C HIS A 303 -10.05 -11.88 19.60
N SER A 304 -9.16 -11.34 18.76
CA SER A 304 -9.53 -10.52 17.61
C SER A 304 -10.47 -11.23 16.64
N GLU A 305 -10.27 -12.52 16.36
CA GLU A 305 -11.13 -13.30 15.47
C GLU A 305 -12.56 -13.44 16.02
N ILE A 306 -12.72 -13.65 17.34
CA ILE A 306 -14.04 -13.75 17.97
C ILE A 306 -14.77 -12.41 17.90
N MET A 307 -14.07 -11.31 18.18
CA MET A 307 -14.63 -9.96 18.06
C MET A 307 -15.00 -9.63 16.62
N LEU A 308 -14.18 -10.03 15.67
CA LEU A 308 -14.42 -9.84 14.25
C LEU A 308 -15.73 -10.50 13.80
N HIS A 309 -15.94 -11.78 14.16
CA HIS A 309 -17.18 -12.48 13.87
C HIS A 309 -18.39 -11.91 14.62
N PHE A 310 -18.19 -11.41 15.84
CA PHE A 310 -19.23 -10.73 16.60
C PHE A 310 -19.71 -9.44 15.90
N LEU A 311 -18.80 -8.67 15.34
CA LEU A 311 -19.08 -7.46 14.56
C LEU A 311 -19.70 -7.81 13.20
N GLU A 312 -19.16 -8.82 12.51
CA GLU A 312 -19.70 -9.30 11.23
C GLU A 312 -21.16 -9.75 11.34
N ASN A 313 -21.54 -10.44 12.41
CA ASN A 313 -22.93 -10.82 12.67
C ASN A 313 -23.88 -9.62 12.85
N ARG A 314 -23.33 -8.41 13.01
CA ARG A 314 -24.06 -7.13 13.05
C ARG A 314 -23.93 -6.34 11.75
N GLY A 315 -23.34 -6.95 10.73
CA GLY A 315 -23.11 -6.30 9.43
C GLY A 315 -21.98 -5.29 9.42
N ILE A 316 -21.03 -5.36 10.37
CA ILE A 316 -19.88 -4.47 10.48
C ILE A 316 -18.63 -5.26 10.12
N TYR A 317 -17.95 -4.81 9.06
CA TYR A 317 -16.76 -5.47 8.51
C TYR A 317 -15.50 -4.70 8.85
N VAL A 318 -14.65 -5.30 9.66
CA VAL A 318 -13.31 -4.84 10.03
C VAL A 318 -12.29 -5.96 9.76
N SER A 319 -11.01 -5.72 10.02
CA SER A 319 -9.97 -6.75 9.89
C SER A 319 -9.27 -6.99 11.23
N SER A 320 -8.82 -8.21 11.48
CA SER A 320 -7.78 -8.44 12.48
C SER A 320 -6.44 -8.04 11.86
N GLY A 321 -5.55 -7.38 12.60
CA GLY A 321 -4.23 -6.96 12.12
C GLY A 321 -3.38 -8.10 11.52
N SER A 322 -3.78 -9.35 11.75
CA SER A 322 -3.10 -10.58 11.30
C SER A 322 -3.80 -11.32 10.14
N ALA A 323 -4.68 -10.68 9.37
CA ALA A 323 -5.58 -11.33 8.39
C ALA A 323 -4.90 -12.17 7.27
N CYS A 324 -3.59 -12.19 7.16
CA CYS A 324 -2.86 -12.96 6.13
C CYS A 324 -2.21 -14.26 6.63
N SER A 325 -2.28 -14.59 7.90
CA SER A 325 -1.56 -15.75 8.46
C SER A 325 -2.46 -16.59 9.37
N LYS A 326 -3.37 -17.37 8.79
CA LYS A 326 -4.10 -18.51 9.46
C LYS A 326 -3.65 -18.76 10.90
N GLY A 327 -4.10 -17.95 11.88
CA GLY A 327 -3.80 -18.14 13.30
C GLY A 327 -2.39 -17.76 13.76
N LYS A 328 -1.56 -17.09 12.94
CA LYS A 328 -0.31 -16.46 13.38
C LYS A 328 -0.54 -14.98 13.63
N GLN A 329 0.00 -14.51 14.75
CA GLN A 329 -0.01 -13.08 15.10
C GLN A 329 0.62 -12.21 14.03
N SER A 330 0.22 -10.93 13.96
CA SER A 330 0.86 -9.93 13.12
C SER A 330 2.32 -9.74 13.52
N GLY A 331 3.23 -10.15 12.64
CA GLY A 331 4.65 -9.83 12.82
C GLY A 331 4.92 -8.32 12.87
N VAL A 332 4.03 -7.51 12.29
CA VAL A 332 4.14 -6.04 12.29
C VAL A 332 3.94 -5.47 13.70
N LEU A 333 2.89 -5.87 14.43
CA LEU A 333 2.65 -5.38 15.80
C LEU A 333 3.77 -5.80 16.76
N GLU A 334 4.38 -6.97 16.54
CA GLU A 334 5.56 -7.41 17.29
C GLU A 334 6.76 -6.49 17.04
N GLN A 335 6.98 -6.07 15.78
CA GLN A 335 8.06 -5.12 15.45
C GLN A 335 7.86 -3.76 16.14
N TYR A 336 6.62 -3.32 16.31
CA TYR A 336 6.27 -2.14 17.09
C TYR A 336 6.26 -2.37 18.61
N ARG A 337 6.69 -3.57 19.07
CA ARG A 337 6.77 -3.96 20.49
C ARG A 337 5.43 -3.90 21.21
N ILE A 338 4.33 -4.05 20.49
CA ILE A 338 2.99 -4.17 21.09
C ILE A 338 2.96 -5.50 21.87
N PRO A 339 2.60 -5.47 23.19
CA PRO A 339 2.56 -6.69 23.99
C PRO A 339 1.66 -7.76 23.38
N MET A 340 2.08 -9.03 23.43
CA MET A 340 1.41 -10.16 22.79
C MET A 340 -0.10 -10.21 23.10
N LYS A 341 -0.51 -10.06 24.37
CA LYS A 341 -1.92 -10.04 24.76
C LYS A 341 -2.72 -8.94 24.08
N ARG A 342 -2.08 -7.80 23.82
CA ARG A 342 -2.69 -6.67 23.15
C ARG A 342 -2.71 -6.89 21.63
N ALA A 343 -1.65 -7.45 21.05
CA ALA A 343 -1.58 -7.78 19.63
C ALA A 343 -2.62 -8.86 19.23
N ASP A 344 -2.88 -9.85 20.10
CA ASP A 344 -3.87 -10.92 19.87
C ASP A 344 -5.33 -10.41 19.85
N SER A 345 -5.57 -9.26 20.48
CA SER A 345 -6.88 -8.59 20.51
C SER A 345 -7.00 -7.42 19.53
N ALA A 346 -6.04 -7.28 18.61
CA ALA A 346 -5.96 -6.13 17.71
C ALA A 346 -7.00 -6.19 16.59
N ILE A 347 -7.67 -5.08 16.36
CA ILE A 347 -8.65 -4.85 15.30
C ILE A 347 -8.17 -3.66 14.48
N ARG A 348 -8.08 -3.85 13.18
CA ARG A 348 -7.82 -2.76 12.24
C ARG A 348 -9.13 -2.21 11.70
N VAL A 349 -9.38 -0.95 11.97
CA VAL A 349 -10.46 -0.16 11.40
C VAL A 349 -9.89 0.71 10.30
N SER A 350 -10.42 0.65 9.11
CA SER A 350 -9.93 1.47 8.00
C SER A 350 -11.08 2.13 7.26
N ILE A 351 -11.03 3.46 7.25
CA ILE A 351 -12.10 4.36 6.82
C ILE A 351 -11.74 5.10 5.54
N THR A 352 -12.76 5.68 4.91
CA THR A 352 -12.60 6.59 3.76
C THR A 352 -13.38 7.88 4.02
N ALA A 353 -13.27 8.85 3.10
CA ALA A 353 -14.06 10.08 3.20
C ALA A 353 -15.57 9.84 3.05
N ASP A 354 -15.96 8.70 2.49
CA ASP A 354 -17.36 8.31 2.29
C ASP A 354 -17.95 7.60 3.54
N THR A 355 -17.11 7.27 4.54
CA THR A 355 -17.55 6.76 5.85
C THR A 355 -18.35 7.84 6.60
N THR A 356 -19.46 7.46 7.23
CA THR A 356 -20.28 8.40 8.00
C THR A 356 -19.99 8.34 9.49
N VAL A 357 -20.39 9.38 10.22
CA VAL A 357 -20.29 9.42 11.69
C VAL A 357 -21.16 8.33 12.31
N GLU A 358 -22.36 8.14 11.79
CA GLU A 358 -23.32 7.13 12.25
C GLU A 358 -22.80 5.69 12.06
N GLU A 359 -22.00 5.45 11.04
CA GLU A 359 -21.32 4.14 10.86
C GLU A 359 -20.27 3.91 11.93
N LEU A 360 -19.53 4.94 12.32
CA LEU A 360 -18.54 4.87 13.40
C LEU A 360 -19.21 4.71 14.78
N ASP A 361 -20.28 5.45 15.03
CA ASP A 361 -21.07 5.32 16.26
C ASP A 361 -21.63 3.91 16.42
N SER A 362 -22.21 3.36 15.36
CA SER A 362 -22.72 1.99 15.32
C SER A 362 -21.62 0.94 15.54
N PHE A 363 -20.42 1.18 14.98
CA PHE A 363 -19.26 0.32 15.22
C PHE A 363 -18.85 0.34 16.70
N VAL A 364 -18.75 1.52 17.31
CA VAL A 364 -18.34 1.68 18.71
C VAL A 364 -19.37 1.07 19.67
N GLU A 365 -20.66 1.25 19.41
CA GLU A 365 -21.74 0.60 20.16
C GLU A 365 -21.62 -0.93 20.10
N ALA A 366 -21.44 -1.49 18.90
CA ALA A 366 -21.27 -2.92 18.70
C ALA A 366 -19.99 -3.48 19.34
N LEU A 367 -18.88 -2.73 19.28
CA LEU A 367 -17.61 -3.06 19.93
C LEU A 367 -17.77 -3.13 21.43
N THR A 368 -18.41 -2.11 22.04
CA THR A 368 -18.70 -2.04 23.47
C THR A 368 -19.57 -3.23 23.94
N ASP A 369 -20.59 -3.58 23.15
CA ASP A 369 -21.44 -4.73 23.42
C ASP A 369 -20.64 -6.06 23.32
N GLY A 370 -19.74 -6.15 22.35
CA GLY A 370 -18.83 -7.29 22.19
C GLY A 370 -17.89 -7.48 23.38
N ILE A 371 -17.30 -6.41 23.89
CA ILE A 371 -16.44 -6.45 25.09
C ILE A 371 -17.19 -7.02 26.29
N LYS A 372 -18.46 -6.66 26.46
CA LYS A 372 -19.32 -7.14 27.56
C LYS A 372 -19.76 -8.60 27.41
N LYS A 373 -20.03 -9.06 26.18
CA LYS A 373 -20.65 -10.36 25.90
C LYS A 373 -19.66 -11.48 25.58
N ILE A 374 -18.52 -11.16 24.99
CA ILE A 374 -17.49 -12.15 24.67
C ILE A 374 -16.77 -12.52 25.96
N ARG A 375 -16.75 -13.82 26.27
CA ARG A 375 -15.97 -14.34 27.41
C ARG A 375 -14.48 -14.25 27.08
N SER A 376 -13.68 -13.91 28.10
CA SER A 376 -12.21 -13.84 28.00
C SER A 376 -11.63 -15.24 27.93
#